data_fb61a99f0a03afd3abb6e7a72433838f
#
_entry.id   fb61a99f0a03afd3abb6e7a72433838f
#
_cell.length_a   1.000
_cell.length_b   1.000
_cell.length_c   1.000
_cell.angle_alpha   90.00
_cell.angle_beta   90.00
_cell.angle_gamma   90.00
#
_symmetry.space_group_name_H-M   'P 1'
#
loop_
_entity.id
_entity.type
_entity.pdbx_description
1 polymer ?
#
loop_
_entity_poly.entity_id
_entity_poly.type
_entity_poly.pdbx_seq_one_letter_code
_entity_poly.pdbx_strand_id
1 'polypeptide(L)'
;MNGQAIISEVNALFSVVPDRTTREELIIICPEPNCGDKSGNRSVNVKSGKTNCWRCNKGGDFVRWAKSLGYAVEEGETQAVSIDSLESLSDELDKVDRVFMPSSVGVSLPRGFISICQEPDSAYAMLIAKMARRKKLSIEAFSEAGVGFTRDSELWEPYAIFPVYEWGKAVYFQGRTYVDIPGESTKRFPSKREVKFGSACWVYNLDEVRETRASTVVIVESILNVMSLRQEFARRGITGVVPVAVFKHSISSMQERKIMAIRSVKEVCVMYDADATQSAFKESRKFMNRCRFSVAHIPQTPEGRTQDANDNVEFAVDQFLNRQFYDTAVSQLEIALQNL
;
A
#
# COMPACT_ATOMS: atom_id res chain seq x y z
N MET A 1 -12.60 -23.66 18.77
CA MET A 1 -13.18 -22.97 17.61
C MET A 1 -12.04 -22.37 16.80
N ASN A 2 -12.00 -22.52 15.49
CA ASN A 2 -11.00 -21.88 14.64
C ASN A 2 -11.39 -20.43 14.34
N GLY A 3 -10.44 -19.63 13.81
CA GLY A 3 -10.67 -18.19 13.57
C GLY A 3 -11.83 -17.89 12.62
N GLN A 4 -12.07 -18.73 11.62
CA GLN A 4 -13.16 -18.58 10.67
C GLN A 4 -14.54 -18.81 11.33
N ALA A 5 -14.63 -19.79 12.19
CA ALA A 5 -15.84 -20.06 12.97
C ALA A 5 -16.13 -18.90 13.94
N ILE A 6 -15.12 -18.31 14.56
CA ILE A 6 -15.26 -17.10 15.40
C ILE A 6 -15.80 -15.94 14.56
N ILE A 7 -15.24 -15.68 13.38
CA ILE A 7 -15.70 -14.61 12.48
C ILE A 7 -17.16 -14.82 12.10
N SER A 8 -17.54 -16.04 11.71
CA SER A 8 -18.92 -16.38 11.34
C SER A 8 -19.88 -16.13 12.50
N GLU A 9 -19.56 -16.64 13.69
CA GLU A 9 -20.41 -16.48 14.87
C GLU A 9 -20.53 -15.02 15.33
N VAL A 10 -19.42 -14.27 15.33
CA VAL A 10 -19.44 -12.86 15.71
C VAL A 10 -20.31 -12.05 14.74
N ASN A 11 -20.19 -12.29 13.44
CA ASN A 11 -21.01 -11.58 12.44
C ASN A 11 -22.49 -11.98 12.51
N ALA A 12 -22.80 -13.22 12.85
CA ALA A 12 -24.18 -13.69 12.97
C ALA A 12 -24.88 -13.16 14.23
N LEU A 13 -24.15 -13.03 15.33
CA LEU A 13 -24.72 -12.76 16.65
C LEU A 13 -24.61 -11.31 17.12
N PHE A 14 -23.65 -10.55 16.59
CA PHE A 14 -23.31 -9.23 17.13
C PHE A 14 -23.18 -8.16 16.07
N SER A 15 -23.45 -6.90 16.46
CA SER A 15 -23.23 -5.73 15.59
C SER A 15 -21.75 -5.40 15.50
N VAL A 16 -21.11 -5.78 14.39
CA VAL A 16 -19.72 -5.48 14.09
C VAL A 16 -19.57 -4.04 13.63
N VAL A 17 -18.51 -3.36 14.08
CA VAL A 17 -18.13 -2.00 13.67
C VAL A 17 -17.03 -2.10 12.61
N PRO A 18 -17.34 -2.04 11.31
CA PRO A 18 -16.40 -2.36 10.24
C PRO A 18 -15.16 -1.44 10.21
N ASP A 19 -15.36 -0.14 10.46
CA ASP A 19 -14.29 0.86 10.38
C ASP A 19 -13.21 0.70 11.45
N ARG A 20 -13.48 -0.08 12.50
CA ARG A 20 -12.57 -0.33 13.63
C ARG A 20 -12.09 -1.77 13.69
N THR A 21 -12.64 -2.65 12.86
CA THR A 21 -12.29 -4.07 12.80
C THR A 21 -11.00 -4.29 12.01
N THR A 22 -10.15 -5.20 12.48
CA THR A 22 -8.93 -5.66 11.80
C THR A 22 -9.01 -7.15 11.47
N ARG A 23 -8.02 -7.71 10.78
CA ARG A 23 -7.96 -9.16 10.51
C ARG A 23 -7.89 -10.05 11.75
N GLU A 24 -7.36 -9.52 12.83
CA GLU A 24 -7.14 -10.28 14.06
C GLU A 24 -8.13 -9.92 15.17
N GLU A 25 -8.77 -8.74 15.05
CA GLU A 25 -9.66 -8.19 16.07
C GLU A 25 -10.96 -7.73 15.41
N LEU A 26 -12.06 -8.39 15.72
CA LEU A 26 -13.41 -7.92 15.40
C LEU A 26 -13.89 -6.99 16.49
N ILE A 27 -14.29 -5.79 16.11
CA ILE A 27 -14.84 -4.80 17.06
C ILE A 27 -16.35 -4.84 16.98
N ILE A 28 -17.01 -5.06 18.12
CA ILE A 28 -18.45 -5.14 18.25
C ILE A 28 -18.99 -4.17 19.29
N ILE A 29 -20.27 -3.81 19.16
CA ILE A 29 -21.02 -3.14 20.22
C ILE A 29 -21.20 -4.14 21.35
N CYS A 30 -20.78 -3.78 22.56
CA CYS A 30 -20.83 -4.69 23.70
C CYS A 30 -22.28 -4.91 24.15
N PRO A 31 -22.80 -6.15 24.11
CA PRO A 31 -24.17 -6.48 24.46
C PRO A 31 -24.39 -6.67 25.98
N GLU A 32 -23.37 -6.47 26.79
CA GLU A 32 -23.51 -6.61 28.25
C GLU A 32 -24.57 -5.65 28.81
N PRO A 33 -25.55 -6.12 29.61
CA PRO A 33 -26.71 -5.33 30.03
C PRO A 33 -26.37 -3.99 30.67
N ASN A 34 -25.29 -3.93 31.43
CA ASN A 34 -24.86 -2.73 32.15
C ASN A 34 -23.70 -1.98 31.49
N CYS A 35 -23.34 -2.32 30.25
CA CYS A 35 -22.23 -1.66 29.55
C CYS A 35 -22.61 -0.31 28.95
N GLY A 36 -23.80 -0.22 28.36
CA GLY A 36 -24.25 0.98 27.66
C GLY A 36 -23.36 1.39 26.50
N ASP A 37 -22.67 0.45 25.87
CA ASP A 37 -21.83 0.69 24.70
C ASP A 37 -22.71 0.97 23.46
N LYS A 38 -22.33 2.04 22.72
CA LYS A 38 -23.02 2.42 21.47
C LYS A 38 -22.03 2.60 20.30
N SER A 39 -20.75 2.47 20.55
CA SER A 39 -19.69 2.85 19.61
C SER A 39 -18.69 1.75 19.28
N GLY A 40 -18.87 0.54 19.84
CA GLY A 40 -17.95 -0.58 19.64
C GLY A 40 -16.73 -0.48 20.56
N ASN A 41 -16.88 -0.92 21.80
CA ASN A 41 -15.79 -0.97 22.77
C ASN A 41 -15.41 -2.40 23.18
N ARG A 42 -15.93 -3.42 22.48
CA ARG A 42 -15.54 -4.81 22.69
C ARG A 42 -14.77 -5.34 21.50
N SER A 43 -13.61 -5.94 21.76
CA SER A 43 -12.87 -6.71 20.76
C SER A 43 -13.07 -8.21 20.94
N VAL A 44 -12.99 -8.93 19.82
CA VAL A 44 -12.90 -10.39 19.77
C VAL A 44 -11.69 -10.73 18.90
N ASN A 45 -10.68 -11.34 19.51
CA ASN A 45 -9.48 -11.76 18.80
C ASN A 45 -9.75 -13.12 18.12
N VAL A 46 -9.68 -13.13 16.78
CA VAL A 46 -10.04 -14.31 15.98
C VAL A 46 -9.02 -15.44 16.07
N LYS A 47 -7.77 -15.17 16.44
CA LYS A 47 -6.72 -16.18 16.59
C LYS A 47 -6.79 -16.87 17.95
N SER A 48 -6.93 -16.09 19.00
CA SER A 48 -6.90 -16.60 20.37
C SER A 48 -8.28 -16.95 20.92
N GLY A 49 -9.36 -16.53 20.27
CA GLY A 49 -10.73 -16.67 20.76
C GLY A 49 -11.01 -15.85 22.01
N LYS A 50 -10.16 -14.90 22.36
CA LYS A 50 -10.36 -14.05 23.54
C LYS A 50 -11.14 -12.80 23.18
N THR A 51 -11.94 -12.32 24.12
CA THR A 51 -12.71 -11.07 24.02
C THR A 51 -12.47 -10.19 25.22
N ASN A 52 -12.50 -8.88 25.00
CA ASN A 52 -12.47 -7.89 26.08
C ASN A 52 -13.25 -6.64 25.70
N CYS A 53 -13.91 -6.03 26.67
CA CYS A 53 -14.56 -4.74 26.49
C CYS A 53 -13.84 -3.66 27.28
N TRP A 54 -13.35 -2.64 26.61
CA TRP A 54 -12.63 -1.53 27.26
C TRP A 54 -13.56 -0.61 28.07
N ARG A 55 -14.88 -0.70 27.89
CA ARG A 55 -15.84 0.13 28.62
C ARG A 55 -16.28 -0.50 29.97
N CYS A 56 -16.67 -1.78 29.93
CA CYS A 56 -17.12 -2.48 31.16
C CYS A 56 -16.05 -3.40 31.77
N ASN A 57 -14.89 -3.49 31.16
CA ASN A 57 -13.73 -4.29 31.53
C ASN A 57 -14.00 -5.80 31.72
N LYS A 58 -15.10 -6.30 31.11
CA LYS A 58 -15.41 -7.73 31.07
C LYS A 58 -14.73 -8.37 29.88
N GLY A 59 -13.95 -9.42 30.14
CA GLY A 59 -13.21 -10.16 29.13
C GLY A 59 -13.21 -11.66 29.42
N GLY A 60 -12.57 -12.43 28.52
CA GLY A 60 -12.43 -13.87 28.68
C GLY A 60 -12.41 -14.62 27.35
N ASP A 61 -12.78 -15.89 27.38
CA ASP A 61 -12.99 -16.70 26.20
C ASP A 61 -14.30 -16.32 25.51
N PHE A 62 -14.29 -16.12 24.19
CA PHE A 62 -15.44 -15.64 23.42
C PHE A 62 -16.65 -16.59 23.52
N VAL A 63 -16.42 -17.90 23.36
CA VAL A 63 -17.51 -18.89 23.38
C VAL A 63 -18.18 -18.93 24.74
N ARG A 64 -17.37 -18.99 25.80
CA ARG A 64 -17.87 -18.99 27.19
C ARG A 64 -18.59 -17.70 27.53
N TRP A 65 -18.05 -16.57 27.09
CA TRP A 65 -18.67 -15.26 27.30
C TRP A 65 -20.01 -15.14 26.55
N ALA A 66 -20.07 -15.51 25.24
CA ALA A 66 -21.30 -15.46 24.47
C ALA A 66 -22.39 -16.38 25.06
N LYS A 67 -22.01 -17.60 25.44
CA LYS A 67 -22.93 -18.54 26.14
C LYS A 67 -23.45 -17.97 27.46
N SER A 68 -22.63 -17.23 28.21
CA SER A 68 -23.08 -16.60 29.46
C SER A 68 -24.14 -15.50 29.27
N LEU A 69 -24.24 -14.97 28.06
CA LEU A 69 -25.26 -14.00 27.64
C LEU A 69 -26.48 -14.68 26.98
N GLY A 70 -26.51 -16.01 26.90
CA GLY A 70 -27.60 -16.78 26.33
C GLY A 70 -27.51 -17.01 24.82
N TYR A 71 -26.40 -16.67 24.17
CA TYR A 71 -26.21 -16.95 22.75
C TYR A 71 -25.84 -18.42 22.53
N ALA A 72 -26.48 -19.05 21.52
CA ALA A 72 -26.12 -20.39 21.08
C ALA A 72 -24.88 -20.29 20.17
N VAL A 73 -23.72 -20.70 20.66
CA VAL A 73 -22.45 -20.73 19.91
C VAL A 73 -22.03 -22.19 19.79
N GLU A 74 -21.85 -22.68 18.56
CA GLU A 74 -21.39 -24.07 18.30
C GLU A 74 -19.89 -24.21 18.55
N GLU A 75 -19.52 -25.24 19.30
CA GLU A 75 -18.12 -25.65 19.46
C GLU A 75 -17.73 -26.49 18.26
N GLY A 76 -17.20 -25.85 17.20
CA GLY A 76 -16.72 -26.57 16.02
C GLY A 76 -15.56 -27.52 16.39
N GLU A 77 -15.70 -28.80 16.04
CA GLU A 77 -14.61 -29.76 16.13
C GLU A 77 -13.42 -29.35 15.25
N THR A 78 -12.21 -29.51 15.77
CA THR A 78 -10.97 -29.35 15.05
C THR A 78 -10.81 -30.52 14.05
N GLN A 79 -11.36 -30.39 12.85
CA GLN A 79 -10.98 -31.27 11.76
C GLN A 79 -9.58 -30.87 11.27
N ALA A 80 -8.69 -31.83 11.15
CA ALA A 80 -7.40 -31.66 10.50
C ALA A 80 -7.64 -31.23 9.05
N VAL A 81 -7.26 -30.01 8.73
CA VAL A 81 -7.45 -29.43 7.41
C VAL A 81 -6.44 -30.03 6.45
N SER A 82 -6.90 -30.67 5.36
CA SER A 82 -6.02 -31.18 4.30
C SER A 82 -5.36 -30.02 3.53
N ILE A 83 -4.22 -30.30 2.88
CA ILE A 83 -3.48 -29.30 2.07
C ILE A 83 -4.37 -28.73 0.95
N ASP A 84 -5.21 -29.56 0.33
CA ASP A 84 -6.16 -29.14 -0.72
C ASP A 84 -7.24 -28.17 -0.18
N SER A 85 -7.64 -28.34 1.10
CA SER A 85 -8.57 -27.43 1.78
C SER A 85 -7.91 -26.06 2.10
N LEU A 86 -6.60 -26.02 2.29
CA LEU A 86 -5.85 -24.78 2.51
C LEU A 86 -5.73 -23.95 1.21
N GLU A 87 -5.59 -24.60 0.06
CA GLU A 87 -5.58 -23.94 -1.23
C GLU A 87 -6.95 -23.35 -1.59
N SER A 88 -8.04 -24.12 -1.37
CA SER A 88 -9.40 -23.63 -1.61
C SER A 88 -9.80 -22.48 -0.66
N LEU A 89 -9.41 -22.56 0.62
CA LEU A 89 -9.58 -21.47 1.60
C LEU A 89 -8.76 -20.23 1.23
N SER A 90 -7.57 -20.43 0.67
CA SER A 90 -6.74 -19.34 0.16
C SER A 90 -7.41 -18.63 -1.02
N ASP A 91 -8.06 -19.35 -1.93
CA ASP A 91 -8.80 -18.80 -3.06
C ASP A 91 -10.10 -18.09 -2.63
N GLU A 92 -10.76 -18.59 -1.58
CA GLU A 92 -11.92 -17.89 -0.99
C GLU A 92 -11.51 -16.62 -0.21
N LEU A 93 -10.41 -16.65 0.53
CA LEU A 93 -9.84 -15.47 1.18
C LEU A 93 -9.41 -14.42 0.16
N ASP A 94 -8.84 -14.82 -0.98
CA ASP A 94 -8.53 -13.92 -2.09
C ASP A 94 -9.80 -13.30 -2.70
N LYS A 95 -10.92 -14.02 -2.73
CA LYS A 95 -12.22 -13.47 -3.14
C LYS A 95 -12.78 -12.46 -2.12
N VAL A 96 -12.65 -12.75 -0.82
CA VAL A 96 -13.07 -11.85 0.28
C VAL A 96 -12.19 -10.58 0.31
N ASP A 97 -10.88 -10.71 0.17
CA ASP A 97 -9.98 -9.56 0.06
C ASP A 97 -10.31 -8.68 -1.17
N ARG A 98 -10.78 -9.28 -2.28
CA ARG A 98 -11.26 -8.54 -3.46
C ARG A 98 -12.55 -7.74 -3.17
N VAL A 99 -13.43 -8.24 -2.33
CA VAL A 99 -14.70 -7.55 -1.97
C VAL A 99 -14.45 -6.32 -1.09
N PHE A 100 -13.44 -6.36 -0.22
CA PHE A 100 -13.09 -5.25 0.68
C PHE A 100 -12.05 -4.26 0.12
N MET A 101 -11.43 -4.57 -1.03
CA MET A 101 -10.54 -3.63 -1.70
C MET A 101 -11.35 -2.71 -2.62
N PRO A 102 -11.11 -1.40 -2.63
CA PRO A 102 -11.78 -0.48 -3.55
C PRO A 102 -11.34 -0.66 -5.01
N SER A 103 -11.03 -1.89 -5.41
CA SER A 103 -10.44 -2.29 -6.70
C SER A 103 -11.36 -2.15 -7.91
N SER A 104 -12.64 -1.87 -7.70
CA SER A 104 -13.61 -1.82 -8.79
C SER A 104 -14.05 -0.42 -9.22
N VAL A 105 -13.67 0.61 -8.46
CA VAL A 105 -14.11 1.98 -8.75
C VAL A 105 -13.02 2.68 -9.56
N GLY A 106 -13.09 2.54 -10.89
CA GLY A 106 -12.30 3.36 -11.80
C GLY A 106 -12.58 4.86 -11.57
N VAL A 107 -11.59 5.69 -11.76
CA VAL A 107 -11.74 7.15 -11.77
C VAL A 107 -11.71 7.67 -13.19
N SER A 108 -12.46 8.72 -13.45
CA SER A 108 -12.30 9.49 -14.67
C SER A 108 -11.05 10.35 -14.53
N LEU A 109 -10.14 10.25 -15.48
CA LEU A 109 -9.03 11.20 -15.60
C LEU A 109 -9.58 12.60 -15.87
N PRO A 110 -8.81 13.67 -15.65
CA PRO A 110 -9.26 15.03 -15.92
C PRO A 110 -9.89 15.16 -17.29
N ARG A 111 -10.94 16.00 -17.38
CA ARG A 111 -11.67 16.21 -18.64
C ARG A 111 -10.69 16.55 -19.77
N GLY A 112 -10.89 15.93 -20.94
CA GLY A 112 -10.02 16.12 -22.10
C GLY A 112 -8.61 15.55 -21.92
N PHE A 113 -8.42 14.55 -21.03
CA PHE A 113 -7.14 13.87 -20.91
C PHE A 113 -6.73 13.19 -22.22
N ILE A 114 -5.50 13.47 -22.65
CA ILE A 114 -4.86 12.92 -23.85
C ILE A 114 -3.52 12.34 -23.43
N SER A 115 -3.29 11.05 -23.70
CA SER A 115 -1.96 10.46 -23.50
C SER A 115 -0.97 11.04 -24.51
N ILE A 116 0.30 11.20 -24.08
CA ILE A 116 1.38 11.64 -24.99
C ILE A 116 1.58 10.71 -26.18
N CYS A 117 1.19 9.42 -26.06
CA CYS A 117 1.20 8.49 -27.20
C CYS A 117 0.20 8.84 -28.29
N GLN A 118 -0.92 9.49 -27.94
CA GLN A 118 -1.97 9.85 -28.87
C GLN A 118 -1.62 11.12 -29.67
N GLU A 119 -0.87 12.03 -29.05
CA GLU A 119 -0.43 13.28 -29.67
C GLU A 119 1.05 13.57 -29.34
N PRO A 120 2.00 12.77 -29.87
CA PRO A 120 3.42 12.89 -29.51
C PRO A 120 4.06 14.20 -29.95
N ASP A 121 3.57 14.80 -31.05
CA ASP A 121 4.10 16.04 -31.64
C ASP A 121 3.44 17.31 -31.09
N SER A 122 2.53 17.19 -30.10
CA SER A 122 1.89 18.36 -29.51
C SER A 122 2.87 19.18 -28.66
N ALA A 123 2.63 20.49 -28.55
CA ALA A 123 3.41 21.37 -27.68
C ALA A 123 3.45 20.86 -26.22
N TYR A 124 2.36 20.27 -25.75
CA TYR A 124 2.27 19.67 -24.41
C TYR A 124 3.16 18.43 -24.26
N ALA A 125 3.15 17.53 -25.26
CA ALA A 125 4.03 16.37 -25.25
C ALA A 125 5.51 16.78 -25.30
N MET A 126 5.87 17.82 -26.04
CA MET A 126 7.23 18.38 -26.05
C MET A 126 7.65 18.96 -24.70
N LEU A 127 6.74 19.65 -23.98
CA LEU A 127 7.01 20.15 -22.63
C LEU A 127 7.19 19.01 -21.63
N ILE A 128 6.37 17.96 -21.73
CA ILE A 128 6.50 16.74 -20.91
C ILE A 128 7.82 16.04 -21.23
N ALA A 129 8.21 15.93 -22.50
CA ALA A 129 9.49 15.37 -22.89
C ALA A 129 10.69 16.18 -22.36
N LYS A 130 10.58 17.50 -22.30
CA LYS A 130 11.58 18.36 -21.65
C LYS A 130 11.66 18.09 -20.14
N MET A 131 10.52 17.87 -19.48
CA MET A 131 10.47 17.48 -18.06
C MET A 131 11.12 16.11 -17.85
N ALA A 132 10.81 15.12 -18.67
CA ALA A 132 11.40 13.79 -18.62
C ALA A 132 12.93 13.87 -18.70
N ARG A 133 13.46 14.58 -19.69
CA ARG A 133 14.91 14.80 -19.86
C ARG A 133 15.56 15.47 -18.66
N ARG A 134 14.93 16.48 -18.06
CA ARG A 134 15.43 17.11 -16.82
C ARG A 134 15.50 16.12 -15.64
N LYS A 135 14.64 15.11 -15.65
CA LYS A 135 14.62 14.04 -14.67
C LYS A 135 15.44 12.81 -15.06
N LYS A 136 16.23 12.90 -16.14
CA LYS A 136 17.06 11.81 -16.70
C LYS A 136 16.24 10.56 -17.07
N LEU A 137 14.99 10.77 -17.45
CA LEU A 137 14.05 9.73 -17.88
C LEU A 137 13.81 9.80 -19.37
N SER A 138 13.56 8.65 -19.99
CA SER A 138 13.18 8.58 -21.39
C SER A 138 11.71 8.97 -21.57
N ILE A 139 11.35 9.47 -22.76
CA ILE A 139 9.95 9.79 -23.08
C ILE A 139 9.13 8.50 -23.23
N GLU A 140 9.77 7.42 -23.64
CA GLU A 140 9.17 6.10 -23.75
C GLU A 140 8.68 5.61 -22.39
N ALA A 141 9.45 5.80 -21.32
CA ALA A 141 9.03 5.46 -19.96
C ALA A 141 7.78 6.24 -19.53
N PHE A 142 7.65 7.51 -19.93
CA PHE A 142 6.44 8.30 -19.68
C PHE A 142 5.25 7.79 -20.52
N SER A 143 5.53 7.40 -21.75
CA SER A 143 4.56 6.84 -22.70
C SER A 143 3.98 5.53 -22.17
N GLU A 144 4.84 4.60 -21.77
CA GLU A 144 4.48 3.30 -21.16
C GLU A 144 3.67 3.47 -19.86
N ALA A 145 4.00 4.49 -19.07
CA ALA A 145 3.26 4.83 -17.86
C ALA A 145 1.90 5.49 -18.14
N GLY A 146 1.53 5.69 -19.40
CA GLY A 146 0.28 6.33 -19.81
C GLY A 146 0.21 7.81 -19.42
N VAL A 147 1.34 8.49 -19.27
CA VAL A 147 1.39 9.91 -18.93
C VAL A 147 0.72 10.73 -20.03
N GLY A 148 -0.01 11.76 -19.62
CA GLY A 148 -0.69 12.63 -20.56
C GLY A 148 -0.87 14.04 -20.03
N PHE A 149 -1.71 14.79 -20.71
CA PHE A 149 -2.05 16.18 -20.42
C PHE A 149 -3.53 16.42 -20.70
N THR A 150 -4.03 17.60 -20.36
CA THR A 150 -5.37 18.06 -20.76
C THR A 150 -5.32 19.49 -21.24
N ARG A 151 -6.26 19.84 -22.13
CA ARG A 151 -6.52 21.22 -22.58
C ARG A 151 -7.83 21.78 -22.06
N ASP A 152 -8.69 20.92 -21.55
CA ASP A 152 -10.09 21.23 -21.18
C ASP A 152 -10.26 21.47 -19.68
N SER A 153 -9.16 21.60 -18.94
CA SER A 153 -9.19 21.82 -17.51
C SER A 153 -8.08 22.79 -17.09
N GLU A 154 -8.42 24.06 -16.91
CA GLU A 154 -7.48 25.10 -16.43
C GLU A 154 -6.71 24.63 -15.18
N LEU A 155 -7.38 23.84 -14.33
CA LEU A 155 -6.83 23.31 -13.10
C LEU A 155 -5.70 22.30 -13.32
N TRP A 156 -5.76 21.53 -14.40
CA TRP A 156 -4.83 20.43 -14.71
C TRP A 156 -3.96 20.71 -15.93
N GLU A 157 -4.27 21.75 -16.71
CA GLU A 157 -3.52 22.09 -17.92
C GLU A 157 -2.01 22.23 -17.70
N PRO A 158 -1.50 22.90 -16.61
CA PRO A 158 -0.06 23.04 -16.44
C PRO A 158 0.64 21.80 -15.89
N TYR A 159 -0.07 20.64 -15.82
CA TYR A 159 0.46 19.42 -15.23
C TYR A 159 0.50 18.26 -16.22
N ALA A 160 1.65 17.58 -16.28
CA ALA A 160 1.69 16.20 -16.73
C ALA A 160 0.92 15.34 -15.75
N ILE A 161 -0.05 14.57 -16.26
CA ILE A 161 -0.93 13.72 -15.48
C ILE A 161 -0.39 12.31 -15.52
N PHE A 162 -0.15 11.73 -14.34
CA PHE A 162 0.34 10.37 -14.14
C PHE A 162 -0.80 9.51 -13.62
N PRO A 163 -1.45 8.69 -14.46
CA PRO A 163 -2.46 7.75 -14.02
C PRO A 163 -1.87 6.68 -13.11
N VAL A 164 -2.66 6.20 -12.17
CA VAL A 164 -2.37 5.04 -11.33
C VAL A 164 -3.34 3.95 -11.73
N TYR A 165 -2.82 2.85 -12.22
CA TYR A 165 -3.62 1.71 -12.65
C TYR A 165 -3.65 0.63 -11.59
N GLU A 166 -4.78 -0.04 -11.50
CA GLU A 166 -4.94 -1.27 -10.76
C GLU A 166 -5.92 -2.18 -11.53
N TRP A 167 -5.47 -3.38 -11.88
CA TRP A 167 -6.18 -4.31 -12.74
C TRP A 167 -6.52 -3.69 -14.11
N GLY A 168 -5.58 -2.93 -14.66
CA GLY A 168 -5.71 -2.25 -15.95
C GLY A 168 -6.69 -1.06 -15.97
N LYS A 169 -7.25 -0.67 -14.82
CA LYS A 169 -8.17 0.48 -14.71
C LYS A 169 -7.50 1.64 -13.99
N ALA A 170 -7.70 2.86 -14.48
CA ALA A 170 -7.27 4.05 -13.75
C ALA A 170 -8.07 4.16 -12.44
N VAL A 171 -7.39 4.16 -11.30
CA VAL A 171 -8.00 4.21 -9.96
C VAL A 171 -7.63 5.47 -9.17
N TYR A 172 -6.57 6.16 -9.64
CA TYR A 172 -6.07 7.39 -9.08
C TYR A 172 -5.21 8.11 -10.12
N PHE A 173 -4.81 9.34 -9.88
CA PHE A 173 -3.84 10.05 -10.71
C PHE A 173 -3.12 11.13 -9.90
N GLN A 174 -1.97 11.57 -10.37
CA GLN A 174 -1.18 12.65 -9.80
C GLN A 174 -0.70 13.57 -10.91
N GLY A 175 -0.68 14.88 -10.66
CA GLY A 175 -0.07 15.86 -11.56
C GLY A 175 1.34 16.23 -11.14
N ARG A 176 2.20 16.47 -12.12
CA ARG A 176 3.50 17.12 -11.97
C ARG A 176 3.57 18.29 -12.94
N THR A 177 3.85 19.50 -12.45
CA THR A 177 3.98 20.64 -13.34
C THR A 177 5.17 20.45 -14.28
N TYR A 178 4.96 20.75 -15.56
CA TYR A 178 6.02 20.83 -16.57
C TYR A 178 6.45 22.29 -16.84
N VAL A 179 5.79 23.26 -16.19
CA VAL A 179 6.16 24.67 -16.17
C VAL A 179 6.40 25.11 -14.73
N ASP A 180 7.30 26.07 -14.55
CA ASP A 180 7.52 26.63 -13.21
C ASP A 180 6.44 27.70 -12.97
N ILE A 181 5.58 27.44 -11.98
CA ILE A 181 4.51 28.37 -11.56
C ILE A 181 4.92 28.93 -10.20
N PRO A 182 5.26 30.24 -10.14
CA PRO A 182 5.67 30.85 -8.87
C PRO A 182 4.60 30.69 -7.79
N GLY A 183 5.01 30.19 -6.62
CA GLY A 183 4.12 30.03 -5.47
C GLY A 183 3.26 28.75 -5.49
N GLU A 184 3.28 27.96 -6.55
CA GLU A 184 2.55 26.71 -6.61
C GLU A 184 3.43 25.47 -6.36
N SER A 185 2.81 24.41 -5.82
CA SER A 185 3.48 23.13 -5.64
C SER A 185 3.76 22.47 -6.99
N THR A 186 4.94 21.88 -7.13
CA THR A 186 5.28 21.07 -8.30
C THR A 186 4.45 19.80 -8.43
N LYS A 187 3.76 19.39 -7.36
CA LYS A 187 2.88 18.21 -7.31
C LYS A 187 1.44 18.66 -7.11
N ARG A 188 0.52 18.05 -7.85
CA ARG A 188 -0.92 18.22 -7.65
C ARG A 188 -1.59 16.88 -7.43
N PHE A 189 -2.47 16.86 -6.45
CA PHE A 189 -3.27 15.68 -6.11
C PHE A 189 -4.74 15.96 -6.41
N PRO A 190 -5.51 14.95 -6.88
CA PRO A 190 -6.93 15.13 -7.10
C PRO A 190 -7.67 15.40 -5.79
N SER A 191 -8.70 16.22 -5.88
CA SER A 191 -9.61 16.52 -4.78
C SER A 191 -10.56 15.33 -4.49
N LYS A 192 -11.24 15.37 -3.33
CA LYS A 192 -12.28 14.39 -2.97
C LYS A 192 -13.49 14.39 -3.93
N ARG A 193 -13.66 15.43 -4.76
CA ARG A 193 -14.70 15.48 -5.78
C ARG A 193 -14.30 14.72 -7.04
N GLU A 194 -12.99 14.65 -7.33
CA GLU A 194 -12.43 13.98 -8.51
C GLU A 194 -12.16 12.50 -8.25
N VAL A 195 -11.83 12.13 -7.00
CA VAL A 195 -11.54 10.74 -6.64
C VAL A 195 -12.22 10.37 -5.34
N LYS A 196 -12.84 9.18 -5.30
CA LYS A 196 -13.50 8.66 -4.11
C LYS A 196 -12.52 8.31 -2.98
N PHE A 197 -11.32 7.80 -3.36
CA PHE A 197 -10.31 7.33 -2.44
C PHE A 197 -8.99 8.07 -2.69
N GLY A 198 -8.37 8.56 -1.62
CA GLY A 198 -7.09 9.28 -1.69
C GLY A 198 -5.89 8.37 -1.94
N SER A 199 -4.71 8.98 -2.10
CA SER A 199 -3.44 8.29 -2.40
C SER A 199 -3.10 7.15 -1.43
N ALA A 200 -3.51 7.23 -0.17
CA ALA A 200 -3.28 6.19 0.83
C ALA A 200 -3.97 4.84 0.51
N CYS A 201 -4.89 4.80 -0.46
CA CYS A 201 -5.54 3.57 -0.89
C CYS A 201 -4.84 2.90 -2.07
N TRP A 202 -3.85 3.54 -2.70
CA TRP A 202 -3.30 3.11 -3.97
C TRP A 202 -1.79 2.94 -3.92
N VAL A 203 -1.30 2.00 -4.71
CA VAL A 203 0.14 1.76 -4.93
C VAL A 203 0.39 1.89 -6.42
N TYR A 204 1.25 2.83 -6.80
CA TYR A 204 1.64 2.99 -8.20
C TYR A 204 2.50 1.81 -8.65
N ASN A 205 2.28 1.34 -9.85
CA ASN A 205 3.00 0.24 -10.50
C ASN A 205 2.76 -1.15 -9.87
N LEU A 206 1.65 -1.34 -9.13
CA LEU A 206 1.37 -2.62 -8.48
C LEU A 206 0.97 -3.72 -9.49
N ASP A 207 0.42 -3.36 -10.66
CA ASP A 207 0.05 -4.32 -11.70
C ASP A 207 1.30 -4.99 -12.27
N GLU A 208 2.42 -4.28 -12.45
CA GLU A 208 3.68 -4.88 -12.90
C GLU A 208 4.19 -5.94 -11.92
N VAL A 209 4.01 -5.74 -10.61
CA VAL A 209 4.38 -6.76 -9.59
C VAL A 209 3.61 -8.05 -9.80
N ARG A 210 2.31 -7.94 -10.13
CA ARG A 210 1.43 -9.09 -10.39
C ARG A 210 1.79 -9.79 -11.70
N GLU A 211 1.93 -9.02 -12.77
CA GLU A 211 2.18 -9.50 -14.14
C GLU A 211 3.52 -10.23 -14.25
N THR A 212 4.57 -9.63 -13.67
CA THR A 212 5.93 -10.21 -13.68
C THR A 212 6.15 -11.26 -12.61
N ARG A 213 5.19 -11.43 -11.67
CA ARG A 213 5.34 -12.27 -10.47
C ARG A 213 6.61 -11.95 -9.70
N ALA A 214 6.93 -10.66 -9.56
CA ALA A 214 8.13 -10.21 -8.87
C ALA A 214 8.18 -10.77 -7.45
N SER A 215 9.37 -11.21 -7.04
CA SER A 215 9.62 -11.71 -5.68
C SER A 215 10.03 -10.60 -4.71
N THR A 216 10.54 -9.49 -5.23
CA THR A 216 10.98 -8.35 -4.44
C THR A 216 10.26 -7.08 -4.89
N VAL A 217 9.70 -6.36 -3.93
CA VAL A 217 9.08 -5.05 -4.14
C VAL A 217 9.95 -3.98 -3.49
N VAL A 218 10.33 -2.95 -4.27
CA VAL A 218 11.06 -1.78 -3.75
C VAL A 218 10.08 -0.63 -3.58
N ILE A 219 9.81 -0.22 -2.34
CA ILE A 219 8.86 0.84 -2.01
C ILE A 219 9.58 2.17 -1.96
N VAL A 220 9.13 3.11 -2.78
CA VAL A 220 9.60 4.50 -2.84
C VAL A 220 8.45 5.48 -2.67
N GLU A 221 8.76 6.76 -2.52
CA GLU A 221 7.75 7.79 -2.27
C GLU A 221 7.09 8.30 -3.54
N SER A 222 7.80 8.36 -4.65
CA SER A 222 7.32 9.07 -5.83
C SER A 222 7.30 8.22 -7.10
N ILE A 223 6.38 8.56 -8.01
CA ILE A 223 6.25 7.93 -9.32
C ILE A 223 7.56 8.07 -10.14
N LEU A 224 8.22 9.22 -10.07
CA LEU A 224 9.45 9.44 -10.82
C LEU A 224 10.58 8.54 -10.31
N ASN A 225 10.66 8.27 -9.00
CA ASN A 225 11.61 7.33 -8.44
C ASN A 225 11.36 5.90 -8.97
N VAL A 226 10.08 5.50 -9.08
CA VAL A 226 9.71 4.21 -9.71
C VAL A 226 10.22 4.13 -11.14
N MET A 227 9.94 5.16 -11.95
CA MET A 227 10.33 5.17 -13.36
C MET A 227 11.86 5.11 -13.52
N SER A 228 12.61 5.85 -12.70
CA SER A 228 14.08 5.84 -12.73
C SER A 228 14.64 4.48 -12.35
N LEU A 229 14.13 3.88 -11.26
CA LEU A 229 14.57 2.56 -10.82
C LEU A 229 14.24 1.46 -11.83
N ARG A 230 13.03 1.49 -12.44
CA ARG A 230 12.67 0.55 -13.52
C ARG A 230 13.67 0.61 -14.67
N GLN A 231 13.96 1.82 -15.14
CA GLN A 231 14.90 2.04 -16.25
C GLN A 231 16.30 1.52 -15.89
N GLU A 232 16.79 1.79 -14.68
CA GLU A 232 18.11 1.38 -14.24
C GLU A 232 18.18 -0.13 -13.95
N PHE A 233 17.14 -0.73 -13.35
CA PHE A 233 17.07 -2.18 -13.17
C PHE A 233 17.11 -2.91 -14.51
N ALA A 234 16.35 -2.44 -15.51
CA ALA A 234 16.38 -2.99 -16.85
C ALA A 234 17.77 -2.86 -17.50
N ARG A 235 18.41 -1.68 -17.39
CA ARG A 235 19.76 -1.44 -17.90
C ARG A 235 20.81 -2.38 -17.30
N ARG A 236 20.66 -2.73 -16.01
CA ARG A 236 21.58 -3.65 -15.30
C ARG A 236 21.17 -5.12 -15.39
N GLY A 237 20.09 -5.45 -16.06
CA GLY A 237 19.57 -6.83 -16.16
C GLY A 237 19.06 -7.39 -14.83
N ILE A 238 18.66 -6.54 -13.88
CA ILE A 238 18.09 -6.95 -12.60
C ILE A 238 16.63 -7.35 -12.81
N THR A 239 16.31 -8.60 -12.56
CA THR A 239 14.98 -9.19 -12.76
C THR A 239 14.36 -9.66 -11.44
N GLY A 240 13.04 -9.90 -11.42
CA GLY A 240 12.32 -10.34 -10.23
C GLY A 240 12.14 -9.25 -9.17
N VAL A 241 12.47 -7.99 -9.48
CA VAL A 241 12.37 -6.82 -8.62
C VAL A 241 11.52 -5.77 -9.31
N VAL A 242 10.51 -5.24 -8.63
CA VAL A 242 9.64 -4.17 -9.16
C VAL A 242 9.55 -3.03 -8.15
N PRO A 243 9.90 -1.79 -8.55
CA PRO A 243 9.69 -0.62 -7.72
C PRO A 243 8.23 -0.16 -7.79
N VAL A 244 7.70 0.28 -6.64
CA VAL A 244 6.34 0.81 -6.47
C VAL A 244 6.35 2.10 -5.67
N ALA A 245 5.38 3.00 -5.89
CA ALA A 245 5.28 4.22 -5.08
C ALA A 245 4.03 4.24 -4.20
N VAL A 246 4.20 4.74 -2.97
CA VAL A 246 3.14 4.91 -1.96
C VAL A 246 2.74 6.37 -1.71
N PHE A 247 3.36 7.31 -2.41
CA PHE A 247 3.07 8.76 -2.44
C PHE A 247 3.39 9.55 -1.15
N LYS A 248 3.87 8.89 -0.10
CA LYS A 248 4.21 9.46 1.22
C LYS A 248 5.39 8.71 1.84
N HIS A 249 5.92 9.24 2.96
CA HIS A 249 6.96 8.59 3.79
C HIS A 249 6.42 7.47 4.69
N SER A 250 5.17 7.05 4.50
CA SER A 250 4.55 5.99 5.29
C SER A 250 3.59 5.17 4.45
N ILE A 251 3.60 3.88 4.69
CA ILE A 251 2.75 2.89 4.03
C ILE A 251 1.45 2.77 4.82
N SER A 252 0.31 3.01 4.21
CA SER A 252 -0.98 2.79 4.85
C SER A 252 -1.28 1.28 5.01
N SER A 253 -2.18 0.93 5.92
CA SER A 253 -2.64 -0.46 6.07
C SER A 253 -3.30 -1.00 4.78
N MET A 254 -3.90 -0.14 3.96
CA MET A 254 -4.47 -0.55 2.68
C MET A 254 -3.37 -0.87 1.65
N GLN A 255 -2.34 -0.04 1.55
CA GLN A 255 -1.19 -0.27 0.67
C GLN A 255 -0.42 -1.52 1.08
N GLU A 256 -0.18 -1.71 2.39
CA GLU A 256 0.43 -2.93 2.93
C GLU A 256 -0.36 -4.18 2.53
N ARG A 257 -1.68 -4.19 2.75
CA ARG A 257 -2.53 -5.33 2.38
C ARG A 257 -2.46 -5.64 0.88
N LYS A 258 -2.50 -4.62 0.03
CA LYS A 258 -2.43 -4.79 -1.43
C LYS A 258 -1.11 -5.41 -1.87
N ILE A 259 0.01 -4.98 -1.31
CA ILE A 259 1.33 -5.53 -1.60
C ILE A 259 1.40 -6.99 -1.11
N MET A 260 0.98 -7.24 0.13
CA MET A 260 1.06 -8.56 0.75
C MET A 260 0.01 -9.57 0.26
N ALA A 261 -1.01 -9.12 -0.46
CA ALA A 261 -1.94 -10.01 -1.17
C ALA A 261 -1.31 -10.66 -2.42
N ILE A 262 -0.16 -10.17 -2.88
CA ILE A 262 0.54 -10.74 -4.04
C ILE A 262 1.45 -11.87 -3.55
N ARG A 263 1.06 -13.11 -3.81
CA ARG A 263 1.74 -14.33 -3.30
C ARG A 263 3.20 -14.47 -3.74
N SER A 264 3.57 -13.90 -4.89
CA SER A 264 4.96 -13.93 -5.37
C SER A 264 5.90 -13.09 -4.52
N VAL A 265 5.40 -12.07 -3.80
CA VAL A 265 6.23 -11.17 -2.99
C VAL A 265 6.79 -11.91 -1.78
N LYS A 266 8.12 -12.03 -1.73
CA LYS A 266 8.89 -12.67 -0.66
C LYS A 266 9.75 -11.67 0.10
N GLU A 267 9.97 -10.50 -0.49
CA GLU A 267 10.76 -9.43 0.10
C GLU A 267 10.13 -8.07 -0.18
N VAL A 268 10.14 -7.21 0.83
CA VAL A 268 9.84 -5.79 0.73
C VAL A 268 11.08 -5.01 1.13
N CYS A 269 11.59 -4.21 0.21
CA CYS A 269 12.67 -3.24 0.44
C CYS A 269 12.06 -1.85 0.50
N VAL A 270 12.31 -1.09 1.56
CA VAL A 270 11.94 0.32 1.63
C VAL A 270 13.14 1.18 1.26
N MET A 271 12.94 2.09 0.30
CA MET A 271 13.94 3.05 -0.16
C MET A 271 13.29 4.44 -0.19
N TYR A 272 13.26 5.08 0.96
CA TYR A 272 12.73 6.44 1.09
C TYR A 272 13.83 7.48 0.87
N ASP A 273 13.40 8.71 0.65
CA ASP A 273 14.28 9.87 0.52
C ASP A 273 15.13 10.03 1.79
N ALA A 274 16.27 10.69 1.67
CA ALA A 274 17.31 10.75 2.72
C ALA A 274 16.80 11.29 4.07
N ASP A 275 15.79 12.16 4.07
CA ASP A 275 15.19 12.72 5.28
C ASP A 275 14.15 11.80 5.94
N ALA A 276 13.75 10.72 5.26
CA ALA A 276 12.70 9.80 5.72
C ALA A 276 13.24 8.43 6.20
N THR A 277 14.56 8.30 6.41
CA THR A 277 15.19 7.04 6.81
C THR A 277 14.59 6.44 8.09
N GLN A 278 14.31 7.26 9.11
CA GLN A 278 13.66 6.78 10.34
C GLN A 278 12.25 6.23 10.09
N SER A 279 11.54 6.80 9.11
CA SER A 279 10.23 6.30 8.72
C SER A 279 10.33 4.92 8.06
N ALA A 280 11.39 4.65 7.28
CA ALA A 280 11.63 3.34 6.68
C ALA A 280 11.73 2.23 7.73
N PHE A 281 12.42 2.49 8.85
CA PHE A 281 12.51 1.52 9.96
C PHE A 281 11.15 1.27 10.64
N LYS A 282 10.33 2.31 10.80
CA LYS A 282 8.98 2.13 11.38
C LYS A 282 8.10 1.22 10.54
N GLU A 283 8.30 1.22 9.22
CA GLU A 283 7.56 0.36 8.30
C GLU A 283 7.88 -1.13 8.47
N SER A 284 9.05 -1.49 9.01
CA SER A 284 9.46 -2.88 9.23
C SER A 284 8.42 -3.68 10.01
N ARG A 285 7.77 -3.07 11.01
CA ARG A 285 6.75 -3.72 11.84
C ARG A 285 5.55 -4.27 11.05
N LYS A 286 5.31 -3.74 9.86
CA LYS A 286 4.22 -4.18 8.97
C LYS A 286 4.56 -5.44 8.20
N PHE A 287 5.84 -5.69 7.94
CA PHE A 287 6.30 -6.72 7.00
C PHE A 287 7.10 -7.86 7.61
N MET A 288 7.87 -7.62 8.69
CA MET A 288 8.88 -8.55 9.24
C MET A 288 8.39 -9.96 9.55
N ASN A 289 7.11 -10.14 9.91
CA ASN A 289 6.56 -11.47 10.19
C ASN A 289 5.83 -12.10 8.99
N ARG A 290 5.89 -11.46 7.82
CA ARG A 290 5.11 -11.85 6.63
C ARG A 290 5.99 -12.09 5.40
N CYS A 291 7.08 -11.35 5.30
CA CYS A 291 8.09 -11.48 4.25
C CYS A 291 9.44 -10.98 4.78
N ARG A 292 10.52 -11.19 4.02
CA ARG A 292 11.80 -10.55 4.32
C ARG A 292 11.65 -9.04 4.21
N PHE A 293 12.24 -8.32 5.15
CA PHE A 293 12.23 -6.86 5.14
C PHE A 293 13.64 -6.31 5.04
N SER A 294 13.83 -5.34 4.16
CA SER A 294 15.13 -4.67 3.98
C SER A 294 14.95 -3.16 3.78
N VAL A 295 16.02 -2.43 4.02
CA VAL A 295 16.09 -0.98 3.79
C VAL A 295 17.29 -0.68 2.92
N ALA A 296 17.09 0.09 1.85
CA ALA A 296 18.12 0.67 1.04
C ALA A 296 18.24 2.16 1.40
N HIS A 297 19.39 2.56 1.91
CA HIS A 297 19.61 3.92 2.39
C HIS A 297 20.06 4.86 1.27
N ILE A 298 19.34 5.97 1.11
CA ILE A 298 19.80 7.09 0.28
C ILE A 298 20.33 8.15 1.24
N PRO A 299 21.66 8.40 1.28
CA PRO A 299 22.24 9.41 2.16
C PRO A 299 21.93 10.82 1.65
N GLN A 300 22.02 11.80 2.55
CA GLN A 300 22.07 13.21 2.14
C GLN A 300 23.37 13.49 1.37
N THR A 301 23.37 14.56 0.56
CA THR A 301 24.61 15.05 -0.05
C THR A 301 25.60 15.51 1.02
N PRO A 302 26.89 15.63 0.71
CA PRO A 302 27.87 16.21 1.64
C PRO A 302 27.48 17.59 2.16
N GLU A 303 26.72 18.36 1.38
CA GLU A 303 26.20 19.68 1.76
C GLU A 303 24.87 19.60 2.55
N GLY A 304 24.43 18.40 2.95
CA GLY A 304 23.21 18.18 3.74
C GLY A 304 21.90 18.31 2.94
N ARG A 305 21.94 18.28 1.61
CA ARG A 305 20.73 18.32 0.77
C ARG A 305 20.08 16.97 0.74
N THR A 306 18.76 16.95 0.84
CA THR A 306 17.96 15.75 0.63
C THR A 306 18.10 15.26 -0.81
N GLN A 307 18.34 13.96 -0.97
CA GLN A 307 18.36 13.26 -2.24
C GLN A 307 17.23 12.23 -2.30
N ASP A 308 16.72 12.02 -3.48
CA ASP A 308 15.82 10.91 -3.78
C ASP A 308 16.46 9.92 -4.79
N ALA A 309 15.80 8.78 -5.03
CA ALA A 309 16.34 7.75 -5.92
C ALA A 309 16.50 8.25 -7.38
N ASN A 310 15.74 9.25 -7.82
CA ASN A 310 15.86 9.80 -9.16
C ASN A 310 17.07 10.75 -9.31
N ASP A 311 17.51 11.40 -8.25
CA ASP A 311 18.64 12.35 -8.30
C ASP A 311 19.95 11.64 -8.68
N ASN A 312 20.18 10.41 -8.15
CA ASN A 312 21.29 9.55 -8.48
C ASN A 312 20.86 8.08 -8.51
N VAL A 313 20.23 7.68 -9.60
CA VAL A 313 19.61 6.35 -9.73
C VAL A 313 20.63 5.21 -9.72
N GLU A 314 21.83 5.40 -10.28
CA GLU A 314 22.88 4.38 -10.28
C GLU A 314 23.29 4.06 -8.86
N PHE A 315 23.51 5.09 -8.06
CA PHE A 315 23.84 4.94 -6.65
C PHE A 315 22.65 4.34 -5.86
N ALA A 316 21.41 4.75 -6.13
CA ALA A 316 20.24 4.18 -5.48
C ALA A 316 20.12 2.66 -5.74
N VAL A 317 20.44 2.22 -6.95
CA VAL A 317 20.49 0.78 -7.28
C VAL A 317 21.65 0.08 -6.57
N ASP A 318 22.81 0.72 -6.42
CA ASP A 318 23.91 0.16 -5.63
C ASP A 318 23.50 0.01 -4.15
N GLN A 319 22.79 1.00 -3.59
CA GLN A 319 22.23 0.89 -2.23
C GLN A 319 21.20 -0.24 -2.12
N PHE A 320 20.37 -0.45 -3.14
CA PHE A 320 19.46 -1.60 -3.19
C PHE A 320 20.22 -2.93 -3.20
N LEU A 321 21.27 -3.05 -3.98
CA LEU A 321 22.10 -4.27 -4.04
C LEU A 321 22.80 -4.56 -2.72
N ASN A 322 23.18 -3.53 -1.99
CA ASN A 322 23.84 -3.59 -0.67
C ASN A 322 22.88 -3.34 0.51
N ARG A 323 21.56 -3.48 0.29
CA ARG A 323 20.54 -3.18 1.29
C ARG A 323 20.69 -3.97 2.57
N GLN A 324 20.31 -3.37 3.68
CA GLN A 324 20.37 -3.99 4.99
C GLN A 324 19.07 -4.76 5.26
N PHE A 325 19.22 -6.02 5.70
CA PHE A 325 18.10 -6.89 6.06
C PHE A 325 17.80 -6.82 7.55
N TYR A 326 16.50 -6.86 7.88
CA TYR A 326 15.96 -6.77 9.25
C TYR A 326 15.06 -7.96 9.55
N ASP A 327 15.54 -9.16 9.25
CA ASP A 327 14.78 -10.42 9.38
C ASP A 327 15.24 -11.28 10.58
N THR A 328 16.22 -10.82 11.35
CA THR A 328 16.74 -11.50 12.54
C THR A 328 16.23 -10.86 13.84
N ALA A 329 16.27 -11.60 14.95
CA ALA A 329 15.93 -11.08 16.27
C ALA A 329 16.83 -9.91 16.70
N VAL A 330 18.09 -9.92 16.29
CA VAL A 330 19.05 -8.82 16.56
C VAL A 330 18.62 -7.56 15.83
N SER A 331 18.31 -7.66 14.54
CA SER A 331 17.81 -6.53 13.74
C SER A 331 16.49 -5.98 14.29
N GLN A 332 15.61 -6.84 14.82
CA GLN A 332 14.38 -6.42 15.47
C GLN A 332 14.65 -5.63 16.75
N LEU A 333 15.65 -6.05 17.53
CA LEU A 333 16.09 -5.33 18.72
C LEU A 333 16.70 -3.97 18.38
N GLU A 334 17.53 -3.89 17.35
CA GLU A 334 18.11 -2.63 16.85
C GLU A 334 17.02 -1.63 16.47
N ILE A 335 16.00 -2.07 15.70
CA ILE A 335 14.84 -1.25 15.36
C ILE A 335 14.07 -0.80 16.62
N ALA A 336 13.90 -1.68 17.59
CA ALA A 336 13.22 -1.35 18.83
C ALA A 336 13.97 -0.27 19.63
N LEU A 337 15.30 -0.37 19.70
CA LEU A 337 16.16 0.60 20.39
C LEU A 337 16.22 1.96 19.68
N GLN A 338 16.15 2.00 18.36
CA GLN A 338 16.13 3.26 17.59
C GLN A 338 14.78 4.00 17.69
N ASN A 339 13.74 3.36 18.17
CA ASN A 339 12.40 3.93 18.34
C ASN A 339 12.06 4.29 19.80
N LEU A 340 13.01 4.15 20.73
CA LEU A 340 12.99 4.66 22.09
C LEU A 340 13.63 6.04 22.16
#